data_17630eb40f1e14b5ffb8ee0656ea6d6e
#
_entry.id   17630eb40f1e14b5ffb8ee0656ea6d6e
#
_cell.length_a   1.000
_cell.length_b   1.000
_cell.length_c   1.000
_cell.angle_alpha   90.00
_cell.angle_beta   90.00
_cell.angle_gamma   90.00
#
_symmetry.space_group_name_H-M   'P 1'
#
loop_
_entity.id
_entity.type
_entity.pdbx_description
1 polymer ?
#
loop_
_entity_poly.entity_id
_entity_poly.type
_entity_poly.pdbx_seq_one_letter_code
_entity_poly.pdbx_strand_id
1 'polypeptide(L)'
;MPIRNAEISAKLVDIADLLKDAKVWAATQPDPSLAAHLATYIDVYILGVLEESIELLFRERAYLPKDDCVANYICKDIKRSFSNPKRTSIGEVLKKFNPDFSNAFYTKFAPNCSEIEALDSINTIKQNLAHMGAYDLKLSLQDVEDYFNRVIPIIEEIESILS
;
A
#
# COMPACT_ATOMS: atom_id res chain seq x y z
N MET A 1 2.19 16.00 1.32
CA MET A 1 3.62 16.43 1.32
C MET A 1 4.38 15.38 0.54
N PRO A 2 5.34 15.70 -0.34
CA PRO A 2 6.00 14.66 -1.12
C PRO A 2 6.75 13.68 -0.21
N ILE A 3 6.73 12.40 -0.57
CA ILE A 3 7.47 11.33 0.11
C ILE A 3 8.97 11.64 0.06
N ARG A 4 9.63 11.61 1.22
CA ARG A 4 11.06 11.94 1.39
C ARG A 4 11.95 10.72 1.19
N ASN A 5 11.44 9.52 1.49
CA ASN A 5 12.18 8.30 1.29
C ASN A 5 12.35 8.04 -0.21
N ALA A 6 13.60 8.09 -0.68
CA ALA A 6 13.93 7.99 -2.10
C ALA A 6 13.59 6.61 -2.70
N GLU A 7 13.72 5.54 -1.91
CA GLU A 7 13.37 4.18 -2.35
C GLU A 7 11.87 4.05 -2.57
N ILE A 8 11.06 4.54 -1.64
CA ILE A 8 9.60 4.53 -1.77
C ILE A 8 9.17 5.40 -2.95
N SER A 9 9.73 6.61 -3.06
CA SER A 9 9.42 7.52 -4.16
C SER A 9 9.70 6.88 -5.53
N ALA A 10 10.84 6.19 -5.68
CA ALA A 10 11.18 5.48 -6.90
C ALA A 10 10.17 4.37 -7.23
N LYS A 11 9.81 3.53 -6.26
CA LYS A 11 8.80 2.46 -6.45
C LYS A 11 7.43 3.00 -6.88
N LEU A 12 7.01 4.14 -6.35
CA LEU A 12 5.74 4.76 -6.75
C LEU A 12 5.79 5.33 -8.17
N VAL A 13 6.93 5.86 -8.59
CA VAL A 13 7.15 6.30 -9.99
C VAL A 13 7.10 5.09 -10.91
N ASP A 14 7.76 3.98 -10.57
CA ASP A 14 7.74 2.75 -11.37
C ASP A 14 6.31 2.21 -11.57
N ILE A 15 5.45 2.29 -10.53
CA ILE A 15 4.03 1.92 -10.64
C ILE A 15 3.29 2.86 -11.60
N ALA A 16 3.51 4.17 -11.49
CA ALA A 16 2.84 5.14 -12.36
C ALA A 16 3.22 4.91 -13.83
N ASP A 17 4.49 4.64 -14.13
CA ASP A 17 4.96 4.32 -15.46
C ASP A 17 4.39 2.98 -15.96
N LEU A 18 4.36 1.95 -15.10
CA LEU A 18 3.74 0.66 -15.43
C LEU A 18 2.26 0.81 -15.80
N LEU A 19 1.50 1.60 -15.03
CA LEU A 19 0.07 1.86 -15.31
C LEU A 19 -0.13 2.57 -16.64
N LYS A 20 0.73 3.54 -16.95
CA LYS A 20 0.72 4.25 -18.23
C LYS A 20 0.98 3.29 -19.40
N ASP A 21 2.00 2.45 -19.29
CA ASP A 21 2.36 1.50 -20.34
C ASP A 21 1.28 0.41 -20.50
N ALA A 22 0.72 -0.06 -19.40
CA ALA A 22 -0.38 -1.02 -19.40
C ALA A 22 -1.63 -0.48 -20.11
N LYS A 23 -1.98 0.79 -19.93
CA LYS A 23 -3.10 1.44 -20.62
C LYS A 23 -2.86 1.53 -22.13
N VAL A 24 -1.64 1.90 -22.54
CA VAL A 24 -1.26 1.94 -23.96
C VAL A 24 -1.37 0.53 -24.57
N TRP A 25 -0.84 -0.48 -23.89
CA TRP A 25 -0.93 -1.86 -24.36
C TRP A 25 -2.39 -2.35 -24.44
N ALA A 26 -3.19 -2.12 -23.40
CA ALA A 26 -4.59 -2.56 -23.34
C ALA A 26 -5.43 -1.97 -24.48
N ALA A 27 -5.16 -0.74 -24.88
CA ALA A 27 -5.86 -0.08 -25.99
C ALA A 27 -5.61 -0.77 -27.36
N THR A 28 -4.58 -1.61 -27.46
CA THR A 28 -4.25 -2.36 -28.69
C THR A 28 -4.81 -3.79 -28.69
N GLN A 29 -5.37 -4.26 -27.58
CA GLN A 29 -5.83 -5.64 -27.44
C GLN A 29 -7.27 -5.81 -27.97
N PRO A 30 -7.54 -6.86 -28.75
CA PRO A 30 -8.89 -7.14 -29.24
C PRO A 30 -9.80 -7.74 -28.17
N ASP A 31 -9.23 -8.38 -27.13
CA ASP A 31 -9.96 -9.03 -26.05
C ASP A 31 -9.89 -8.17 -24.76
N PRO A 32 -11.00 -7.56 -24.35
CA PRO A 32 -11.06 -6.75 -23.13
C PRO A 32 -10.78 -7.55 -21.85
N SER A 33 -10.92 -8.86 -21.85
CA SER A 33 -10.63 -9.71 -20.69
C SER A 33 -9.14 -9.68 -20.32
N LEU A 34 -8.26 -9.53 -21.31
CA LEU A 34 -6.82 -9.41 -21.10
C LEU A 34 -6.47 -8.13 -20.31
N ALA A 35 -7.17 -7.03 -20.59
CA ALA A 35 -6.99 -5.78 -19.86
C ALA A 35 -7.44 -5.92 -18.39
N ALA A 36 -8.55 -6.63 -18.12
CA ALA A 36 -9.02 -6.88 -16.77
C ALA A 36 -8.08 -7.81 -15.97
N HIS A 37 -7.52 -8.83 -16.63
CA HIS A 37 -6.49 -9.67 -16.00
C HIS A 37 -5.25 -8.86 -15.65
N LEU A 38 -4.76 -8.03 -16.58
CA LEU A 38 -3.61 -7.15 -16.33
C LEU A 38 -3.89 -6.16 -15.18
N ALA A 39 -5.09 -5.55 -15.16
CA ALA A 39 -5.51 -4.68 -14.09
C ALA A 39 -5.45 -5.39 -12.72
N THR A 40 -5.96 -6.62 -12.63
CA THR A 40 -5.91 -7.43 -11.41
C THR A 40 -4.47 -7.69 -10.95
N TYR A 41 -3.55 -8.04 -11.86
CA TYR A 41 -2.14 -8.27 -11.51
C TYR A 41 -1.44 -7.00 -11.05
N ILE A 42 -1.68 -5.87 -11.71
CA ILE A 42 -1.10 -4.59 -11.31
C ILE A 42 -1.63 -4.16 -9.95
N ASP A 43 -2.91 -4.36 -9.66
CA ASP A 43 -3.50 -4.07 -8.36
C ASP A 43 -2.83 -4.87 -7.22
N VAL A 44 -2.63 -6.17 -7.42
CA VAL A 44 -1.90 -7.02 -6.45
C VAL A 44 -0.44 -6.60 -6.30
N TYR A 45 0.21 -6.18 -7.39
CA TYR A 45 1.57 -5.64 -7.34
C TYR A 45 1.63 -4.34 -6.52
N ILE A 46 0.69 -3.42 -6.74
CA ILE A 46 0.55 -2.18 -5.96
C ILE A 46 0.45 -2.50 -4.47
N LEU A 47 -0.40 -3.46 -4.07
CA LEU A 47 -0.53 -3.85 -2.67
C LEU A 47 0.80 -4.36 -2.09
N GLY A 48 1.55 -5.15 -2.84
CA GLY A 48 2.88 -5.62 -2.42
C GLY A 48 3.86 -4.47 -2.18
N VAL A 49 3.88 -3.49 -3.08
CA VAL A 49 4.73 -2.29 -2.93
C VAL A 49 4.28 -1.42 -1.75
N LEU A 50 2.96 -1.27 -1.51
CA LEU A 50 2.43 -0.56 -0.34
C LEU A 50 2.86 -1.25 0.97
N GLU A 51 2.71 -2.57 1.05
CA GLU A 51 3.10 -3.37 2.22
C GLU A 51 4.59 -3.17 2.51
N GLU A 52 5.45 -3.35 1.51
CA GLU A 52 6.90 -3.18 1.63
C GLU A 52 7.30 -1.74 2.01
N SER A 53 6.65 -0.74 1.43
CA SER A 53 6.91 0.67 1.71
C SER A 53 6.57 1.03 3.17
N ILE A 54 5.42 0.57 3.66
CA ILE A 54 5.01 0.81 5.04
C ILE A 54 5.92 0.06 6.02
N GLU A 55 6.29 -1.18 5.72
CA GLU A 55 7.27 -1.93 6.52
C GLU A 55 8.63 -1.22 6.57
N LEU A 56 9.08 -0.65 5.46
CA LEU A 56 10.34 0.11 5.41
C LEU A 56 10.32 1.31 6.34
N LEU A 57 9.25 2.10 6.32
CA LEU A 57 9.08 3.25 7.23
C LEU A 57 9.09 2.83 8.70
N PHE A 58 8.40 1.74 9.05
CA PHE A 58 8.42 1.21 10.40
C PHE A 58 9.81 0.73 10.82
N ARG A 59 10.54 0.09 9.91
CA ARG A 59 11.92 -0.37 10.18
C ARG A 59 12.86 0.80 10.38
N GLU A 60 12.83 1.81 9.52
CA GLU A 60 13.63 3.02 9.68
C GLU A 60 13.38 3.67 11.05
N ARG A 61 12.12 3.79 11.46
CA ARG A 61 11.77 4.31 12.77
C ARG A 61 12.34 3.46 13.91
N ALA A 62 12.32 2.12 13.79
CA ALA A 62 12.84 1.22 14.81
C ALA A 62 14.36 1.38 15.03
N TYR A 63 15.11 1.77 13.99
CA TYR A 63 16.56 1.96 14.07
C TYR A 63 16.99 3.36 14.54
N LEU A 64 16.09 4.35 14.65
CA LEU A 64 16.46 5.70 15.10
C LEU A 64 17.13 5.75 16.49
N PRO A 65 16.72 4.95 17.50
CA PRO A 65 17.37 4.94 18.82
C PRO A 65 18.79 4.39 18.84
N LYS A 66 19.29 3.83 17.72
CA LYS A 66 20.62 3.22 17.59
C LYS A 66 20.87 2.04 18.57
N ASP A 67 19.82 1.34 18.96
CA ASP A 67 19.88 0.07 19.71
C ASP A 67 19.47 -1.07 18.78
N ASP A 68 20.46 -1.75 18.21
CA ASP A 68 20.23 -2.80 17.22
C ASP A 68 19.46 -4.01 17.80
N CYS A 69 19.58 -4.28 19.10
CA CYS A 69 18.84 -5.37 19.73
C CYS A 69 17.36 -5.07 19.78
N VAL A 70 17.00 -3.86 20.21
CA VAL A 70 15.61 -3.40 20.27
C VAL A 70 15.04 -3.26 18.84
N ALA A 71 15.78 -2.67 17.93
CA ALA A 71 15.39 -2.52 16.54
C ALA A 71 15.10 -3.89 15.88
N ASN A 72 15.99 -4.87 16.04
CA ASN A 72 15.80 -6.21 15.50
C ASN A 72 14.58 -6.93 16.11
N TYR A 73 14.31 -6.73 17.40
CA TYR A 73 13.11 -7.29 18.03
C TYR A 73 11.83 -6.69 17.43
N ILE A 74 11.78 -5.37 17.31
CA ILE A 74 10.64 -4.65 16.72
C ILE A 74 10.44 -5.07 15.26
N CYS A 75 11.50 -5.14 14.46
CA CYS A 75 11.43 -5.53 13.04
C CYS A 75 10.90 -6.98 12.87
N LYS A 76 11.30 -7.91 13.74
CA LYS A 76 10.78 -9.29 13.72
C LYS A 76 9.29 -9.33 14.08
N ASP A 77 8.85 -8.53 15.05
CA ASP A 77 7.44 -8.44 15.42
C ASP A 77 6.59 -7.83 14.29
N ILE A 78 7.07 -6.76 13.66
CA ILE A 78 6.41 -6.15 12.50
C ILE A 78 6.25 -7.18 11.39
N LYS A 79 7.33 -7.82 10.96
CA LYS A 79 7.32 -8.83 9.88
C LYS A 79 6.35 -9.99 10.15
N ARG A 80 6.16 -10.36 11.42
CA ARG A 80 5.24 -11.42 11.81
C ARG A 80 3.79 -10.98 11.89
N SER A 81 3.54 -9.74 12.31
CA SER A 81 2.20 -9.24 12.62
C SER A 81 1.62 -8.33 11.53
N PHE A 82 2.44 -7.80 10.63
CA PHE A 82 2.03 -6.90 9.57
C PHE A 82 2.04 -7.64 8.23
N SER A 83 0.87 -8.07 7.82
CA SER A 83 0.62 -8.61 6.48
C SER A 83 -0.72 -8.04 5.99
N ASN A 84 -0.78 -7.66 4.73
CA ASN A 84 -1.93 -6.98 4.16
C ASN A 84 -2.26 -5.66 4.89
N PRO A 85 -1.71 -4.53 4.44
CA PRO A 85 -1.93 -3.25 5.07
C PRO A 85 -3.42 -2.90 5.10
N LYS A 86 -3.97 -2.78 6.30
CA LYS A 86 -5.34 -2.32 6.58
C LYS A 86 -5.26 -1.16 7.55
N ARG A 87 -6.27 -0.31 7.56
CA ARG A 87 -6.36 0.80 8.51
C ARG A 87 -6.06 0.36 9.95
N THR A 88 -6.64 -0.76 10.37
CA THR A 88 -6.45 -1.30 11.73
C THR A 88 -5.03 -1.81 11.95
N SER A 89 -4.46 -2.59 11.04
CA SER A 89 -3.09 -3.12 11.19
C SER A 89 -2.04 -2.02 11.21
N ILE A 90 -2.19 -0.99 10.38
CA ILE A 90 -1.32 0.19 10.38
C ILE A 90 -1.41 0.91 11.74
N GLY A 91 -2.63 1.21 12.20
CA GLY A 91 -2.84 1.88 13.47
C GLY A 91 -2.30 1.12 14.68
N GLU A 92 -2.42 -0.21 14.69
CA GLU A 92 -1.86 -1.06 15.77
C GLU A 92 -0.33 -1.06 15.78
N VAL A 93 0.34 -1.04 14.64
CA VAL A 93 1.80 -0.92 14.59
C VAL A 93 2.23 0.47 15.04
N LEU A 94 1.59 1.55 14.56
CA LEU A 94 1.87 2.91 14.99
C LEU A 94 1.71 3.07 16.52
N LYS A 95 0.68 2.45 17.11
CA LYS A 95 0.42 2.45 18.54
C LYS A 95 1.55 1.80 19.36
N LYS A 96 2.23 0.79 18.80
CA LYS A 96 3.39 0.14 19.46
C LYS A 96 4.58 1.08 19.57
N PHE A 97 4.75 2.03 18.64
CA PHE A 97 5.76 3.07 18.73
C PHE A 97 5.34 4.21 19.69
N ASN A 98 4.14 4.74 19.49
CA ASN A 98 3.55 5.78 20.33
C ASN A 98 2.02 5.79 20.14
N PRO A 99 1.19 5.79 21.21
CA PRO A 99 -0.26 5.95 21.10
C PRO A 99 -0.70 7.19 20.31
N ASP A 100 0.04 8.30 20.40
CA ASP A 100 -0.27 9.54 19.69
C ASP A 100 -0.11 9.38 18.18
N PHE A 101 0.80 8.54 17.71
CA PHE A 101 0.96 8.22 16.29
C PHE A 101 -0.29 7.54 15.72
N SER A 102 -0.81 6.58 16.46
CA SER A 102 -2.06 5.90 16.11
C SER A 102 -3.25 6.85 16.10
N ASN A 103 -3.34 7.74 17.10
CA ASN A 103 -4.41 8.74 17.20
C ASN A 103 -4.37 9.72 16.01
N ALA A 104 -3.18 10.23 15.66
CA ALA A 104 -2.99 11.10 14.50
C ALA A 104 -3.44 10.42 13.21
N PHE A 105 -3.02 9.18 12.98
CA PHE A 105 -3.41 8.37 11.83
C PHE A 105 -4.93 8.18 11.75
N TYR A 106 -5.56 7.76 12.85
CA TYR A 106 -7.00 7.54 12.88
C TYR A 106 -7.83 8.82 12.75
N THR A 107 -7.30 9.95 13.21
CA THR A 107 -7.94 11.25 13.04
C THR A 107 -7.95 11.67 11.56
N LYS A 108 -6.85 11.43 10.84
CA LYS A 108 -6.74 11.78 9.42
C LYS A 108 -7.53 10.82 8.53
N PHE A 109 -7.46 9.54 8.79
CA PHE A 109 -8.10 8.50 7.98
C PHE A 109 -9.29 7.89 8.72
N ALA A 110 -10.47 8.51 8.54
CA ALA A 110 -11.73 7.94 9.01
C ALA A 110 -12.02 6.59 8.30
N PRO A 111 -12.83 5.68 8.89
CA PRO A 111 -13.09 4.37 8.29
C PRO A 111 -13.68 4.42 6.86
N ASN A 112 -14.41 5.48 6.53
CA ASN A 112 -15.11 5.64 5.25
C ASN A 112 -14.49 6.78 4.40
N CYS A 113 -13.22 7.13 4.60
CA CYS A 113 -12.56 8.07 3.71
C CYS A 113 -12.11 7.36 2.42
N SER A 114 -11.99 8.13 1.34
CA SER A 114 -11.67 7.60 0.02
C SER A 114 -10.37 6.80 -0.05
N GLU A 115 -9.39 7.16 0.78
CA GLU A 115 -8.09 6.51 0.89
C GLU A 115 -8.21 5.11 1.49
N ILE A 116 -9.01 4.97 2.55
CA ILE A 116 -9.24 3.68 3.20
C ILE A 116 -10.13 2.77 2.34
N GLU A 117 -11.14 3.33 1.68
CA GLU A 117 -11.97 2.58 0.73
C GLU A 117 -11.13 2.02 -0.43
N ALA A 118 -10.18 2.82 -0.96
CA ALA A 118 -9.26 2.35 -2.00
C ALA A 118 -8.34 1.24 -1.48
N LEU A 119 -7.77 1.40 -0.27
CA LEU A 119 -6.92 0.38 0.36
C LEU A 119 -7.67 -0.93 0.59
N ASP A 120 -8.93 -0.86 1.05
CA ASP A 120 -9.78 -2.04 1.26
C ASP A 120 -10.17 -2.71 -0.06
N SER A 121 -10.37 -1.93 -1.14
CA SER A 121 -10.64 -2.45 -2.49
C SER A 121 -9.45 -3.26 -3.01
N ILE A 122 -8.24 -2.72 -2.94
CA ILE A 122 -7.00 -3.40 -3.33
C ILE A 122 -6.82 -4.71 -2.52
N ASN A 123 -7.02 -4.67 -1.20
CA ASN A 123 -6.94 -5.87 -0.36
C ASN A 123 -7.98 -6.94 -0.76
N THR A 124 -9.18 -6.52 -1.12
CA THR A 124 -10.27 -7.42 -1.53
C THR A 124 -9.93 -8.12 -2.86
N ILE A 125 -9.38 -7.39 -3.84
CA ILE A 125 -8.95 -7.93 -5.12
C ILE A 125 -7.87 -9.00 -4.91
N LYS A 126 -6.84 -8.73 -4.10
CA LYS A 126 -5.80 -9.72 -3.75
C LYS A 126 -6.40 -10.97 -3.10
N GLN A 127 -7.34 -10.80 -2.14
CA GLN A 127 -7.97 -11.92 -1.47
C GLN A 127 -8.79 -12.78 -2.43
N ASN A 128 -9.56 -12.17 -3.33
CA ASN A 128 -10.33 -12.87 -4.33
C ASN A 128 -9.43 -13.67 -5.29
N LEU A 129 -8.35 -13.08 -5.75
CA LEU A 129 -7.39 -13.77 -6.60
C LEU A 129 -6.72 -14.95 -5.87
N ALA A 130 -6.27 -14.74 -4.62
CA ALA A 130 -5.51 -15.73 -3.87
C ALA A 130 -6.36 -16.93 -3.41
N HIS A 131 -7.63 -16.69 -3.03
CA HIS A 131 -8.48 -17.74 -2.43
C HIS A 131 -9.44 -18.39 -3.42
N MET A 132 -9.90 -17.66 -4.42
CA MET A 132 -10.91 -18.15 -5.38
C MET A 132 -10.35 -18.32 -6.80
N GLY A 133 -9.12 -17.87 -7.06
CA GLY A 133 -8.58 -17.79 -8.41
C GLY A 133 -9.44 -16.92 -9.34
N ALA A 134 -10.29 -16.08 -8.75
CA ALA A 134 -11.25 -15.27 -9.50
C ALA A 134 -10.67 -13.91 -9.85
N TYR A 135 -10.73 -13.58 -11.12
CA TYR A 135 -10.43 -12.24 -11.63
C TYR A 135 -11.70 -11.41 -11.63
N ASP A 136 -11.62 -10.16 -11.22
CA ASP A 136 -12.70 -9.22 -11.44
C ASP A 136 -12.65 -8.70 -12.88
N LEU A 137 -13.47 -9.31 -13.73
CA LEU A 137 -13.56 -8.93 -15.15
C LEU A 137 -14.14 -7.52 -15.38
N LYS A 138 -14.60 -6.84 -14.32
CA LYS A 138 -15.07 -5.45 -14.37
C LYS A 138 -14.00 -4.46 -13.94
N LEU A 139 -12.91 -4.92 -13.32
CA LEU A 139 -11.82 -4.06 -12.89
C LEU A 139 -11.10 -3.49 -14.12
N SER A 140 -11.07 -2.18 -14.24
CA SER A 140 -10.35 -1.48 -15.29
C SER A 140 -8.99 -0.96 -14.80
N LEU A 141 -8.06 -0.72 -15.73
CA LEU A 141 -6.80 -0.04 -15.42
C LEU A 141 -7.00 1.38 -14.90
N GLN A 142 -8.13 2.02 -15.22
CA GLN A 142 -8.48 3.32 -14.67
C GLN A 142 -8.85 3.20 -13.18
N ASP A 143 -9.64 2.19 -12.80
CA ASP A 143 -9.96 1.94 -11.38
C ASP A 143 -8.70 1.69 -10.57
N VAL A 144 -7.76 0.89 -11.11
CA VAL A 144 -6.47 0.59 -10.45
C VAL A 144 -5.63 1.85 -10.27
N GLU A 145 -5.56 2.72 -11.28
CA GLU A 145 -4.87 4.01 -11.17
C GLU A 145 -5.54 4.92 -10.14
N ASP A 146 -6.87 4.96 -10.09
CA ASP A 146 -7.61 5.74 -9.11
C ASP A 146 -7.37 5.23 -7.68
N TYR A 147 -7.33 3.91 -7.47
CA TYR A 147 -6.98 3.33 -6.18
C TYR A 147 -5.53 3.66 -5.79
N PHE A 148 -4.59 3.49 -6.72
CA PHE A 148 -3.18 3.83 -6.51
C PHE A 148 -3.01 5.28 -6.05
N ASN A 149 -3.60 6.23 -6.77
CA ASN A 149 -3.50 7.65 -6.43
C ASN A 149 -4.12 7.98 -5.05
N ARG A 150 -5.18 7.27 -4.65
CA ARG A 150 -5.84 7.47 -3.34
C ARG A 150 -5.05 6.88 -2.19
N VAL A 151 -4.24 5.83 -2.39
CA VAL A 151 -3.49 5.22 -1.28
C VAL A 151 -2.15 5.91 -1.00
N ILE A 152 -1.59 6.68 -1.95
CA ILE A 152 -0.36 7.44 -1.74
C ILE A 152 -0.39 8.32 -0.49
N PRO A 153 -1.46 9.10 -0.20
CA PRO A 153 -1.55 9.90 1.02
C PRO A 153 -1.42 9.12 2.33
N ILE A 154 -1.71 7.81 2.32
CA ILE A 154 -1.53 6.94 3.50
C ILE A 154 -0.03 6.79 3.79
N ILE A 155 0.80 6.53 2.77
CA ILE A 155 2.25 6.42 2.93
C ILE A 155 2.85 7.76 3.37
N GLU A 156 2.43 8.87 2.73
CA GLU A 156 2.88 10.21 3.08
C GLU A 156 2.62 10.55 4.55
N GLU A 157 1.44 10.18 5.05
CA GLU A 157 1.09 10.42 6.44
C GLU A 157 1.88 9.56 7.41
N ILE A 158 2.05 8.26 7.11
CA ILE A 158 2.86 7.36 7.93
C ILE A 158 4.29 7.89 8.02
N GLU A 159 4.89 8.30 6.90
CA GLU A 159 6.23 8.91 6.89
C GLU A 159 6.28 10.18 7.74
N SER A 160 5.26 11.05 7.63
CA SER A 160 5.16 12.29 8.41
C SER A 160 5.05 12.03 9.90
N ILE A 161 4.25 11.04 10.31
CA ILE A 161 4.05 10.66 11.71
C ILE A 161 5.33 10.07 12.33
N LEU A 162 6.09 9.30 11.55
CA LEU A 162 7.28 8.60 12.01
C LEU A 162 8.56 9.45 11.95
N SER A 163 8.53 10.60 11.27
CA SER A 163 9.66 11.54 11.21
C SER A 163 9.81 12.32 12.49
#